data_a95f3f43140300e8e14cefa24a14ba76
#
_entry.id   a95f3f43140300e8e14cefa24a14ba76
#
_cell.length_a   1.000
_cell.length_b   1.000
_cell.length_c   1.000
_cell.angle_alpha   90.00
_cell.angle_beta   90.00
_cell.angle_gamma   90.00
#
_symmetry.space_group_name_H-M   'P 1'
#
loop_
_entity.id
_entity.type
_entity.pdbx_description
1 polymer ?
#
loop_
_entity_poly.entity_id
_entity_poly.type
_entity_poly.pdbx_seq_one_letter_code
_entity_poly.pdbx_strand_id
1 'polypeptide(L)'
;DGLPVKIAGKIKDFHPEEHGMDKAFGRKQDRFTQYGVAAAYEAMNQAGLVSEGEGQNIDPFRLGVYVGSGIGGFEIQYRETAKMIEDPTGQWISPLFIPTMISNIAAGHIAIKHQAKGPCIDVVTACATSTNNIGEAFRAIRHGYADAIIAGGCEGATIPLGIAGFANAKALSRAEDPKYASLPFNANRGGFVMGDGAGMLVLEELEHAKARGAKIYAE
;
A
#
# COMPACT_ATOMS: atom_id res chain seq x y z
N ASP A 1 -10.65 -21.81 -11.91
CA ASP A 1 -10.64 -23.10 -11.18
C ASP A 1 -9.50 -23.94 -11.75
N GLY A 2 -8.77 -24.64 -10.89
CA GLY A 2 -7.58 -25.45 -11.28
C GLY A 2 -6.37 -25.16 -10.40
N LEU A 3 -6.36 -24.04 -9.67
CA LEU A 3 -5.31 -23.76 -8.70
C LEU A 3 -5.43 -24.67 -7.46
N PRO A 4 -4.29 -25.13 -6.90
CA PRO A 4 -4.29 -26.04 -5.76
C PRO A 4 -4.67 -25.35 -4.44
N VAL A 5 -4.74 -24.01 -4.42
CA VAL A 5 -5.14 -23.19 -3.26
C VAL A 5 -6.47 -22.52 -3.57
N LYS A 6 -7.40 -22.60 -2.62
CA LYS A 6 -8.79 -22.16 -2.79
C LYS A 6 -9.16 -20.93 -1.97
N ILE A 7 -8.30 -20.52 -1.03
CA ILE A 7 -8.59 -19.47 -0.05
C ILE A 7 -7.58 -18.35 -0.19
N ALA A 8 -8.10 -17.10 -0.24
CA ALA A 8 -7.32 -15.87 -0.20
C ALA A 8 -8.14 -14.77 0.49
N GLY A 9 -7.48 -13.87 1.20
CA GLY A 9 -8.07 -12.69 1.83
C GLY A 9 -8.14 -11.53 0.84
N LYS A 10 -9.14 -11.54 -0.04
CA LYS A 10 -9.33 -10.50 -1.04
C LYS A 10 -10.26 -9.40 -0.52
N ILE A 11 -9.90 -8.13 -0.75
CA ILE A 11 -10.81 -7.01 -0.46
C ILE A 11 -11.96 -7.05 -1.46
N LYS A 12 -13.19 -7.12 -0.94
CA LYS A 12 -14.45 -7.12 -1.70
C LYS A 12 -15.11 -5.76 -1.58
N ASP A 13 -15.93 -5.41 -2.59
CA ASP A 13 -16.79 -4.23 -2.57
C ASP A 13 -16.05 -2.92 -2.21
N PHE A 14 -14.85 -2.76 -2.78
CA PHE A 14 -14.02 -1.58 -2.56
C PHE A 14 -14.44 -0.44 -3.50
N HIS A 15 -14.84 0.67 -2.90
CA HIS A 15 -15.29 1.87 -3.58
C HIS A 15 -14.30 3.02 -3.37
N PRO A 16 -13.42 3.32 -4.35
CA PRO A 16 -12.40 4.37 -4.22
C PRO A 16 -12.95 5.74 -3.82
N GLU A 17 -14.16 6.07 -4.27
CA GLU A 17 -14.82 7.34 -3.99
C GLU A 17 -15.13 7.57 -2.50
N GLU A 18 -15.34 6.52 -1.73
CA GLU A 18 -15.59 6.60 -0.28
C GLU A 18 -14.31 6.98 0.50
N HIS A 19 -13.15 6.86 -0.14
CA HIS A 19 -11.84 7.17 0.40
C HIS A 19 -11.20 8.41 -0.28
N GLY A 20 -12.05 9.31 -0.77
CA GLY A 20 -11.60 10.58 -1.33
C GLY A 20 -10.83 10.46 -2.67
N MET A 21 -11.03 9.39 -3.41
CA MET A 21 -10.51 9.19 -4.77
C MET A 21 -11.64 9.38 -5.79
N ASP A 22 -11.33 9.93 -6.95
CA ASP A 22 -12.31 9.96 -8.03
C ASP A 22 -12.38 8.60 -8.78
N LYS A 23 -13.49 8.39 -9.50
CA LYS A 23 -13.70 7.15 -10.28
C LYS A 23 -12.66 6.95 -11.40
N ALA A 24 -12.10 8.03 -11.93
CA ALA A 24 -11.09 7.96 -12.98
C ALA A 24 -9.76 7.46 -12.40
N PHE A 25 -9.40 7.91 -11.21
CA PHE A 25 -8.25 7.41 -10.47
C PHE A 25 -8.38 5.91 -10.21
N GLY A 26 -9.51 5.47 -9.63
CA GLY A 26 -9.76 4.05 -9.33
C GLY A 26 -9.67 3.14 -10.55
N ARG A 27 -10.08 3.61 -11.75
CA ARG A 27 -9.99 2.82 -12.99
C ARG A 27 -8.59 2.75 -13.59
N LYS A 28 -7.73 3.74 -13.32
CA LYS A 28 -6.39 3.85 -13.90
C LYS A 28 -5.31 3.20 -13.05
N GLN A 29 -5.47 3.18 -11.72
CA GLN A 29 -4.46 2.69 -10.80
C GLN A 29 -4.64 1.21 -10.48
N ASP A 30 -3.53 0.53 -10.22
CA ASP A 30 -3.54 -0.84 -9.69
C ASP A 30 -4.14 -0.87 -8.25
N ARG A 31 -4.62 -2.03 -7.85
CA ARG A 31 -5.29 -2.22 -6.55
C ARG A 31 -4.41 -1.84 -5.37
N PHE A 32 -3.12 -2.20 -5.39
CA PHE A 32 -2.23 -1.85 -4.27
C PHE A 32 -2.17 -0.34 -4.05
N THR A 33 -2.09 0.46 -5.13
CA THR A 33 -2.10 1.93 -5.05
C THR A 33 -3.42 2.46 -4.49
N GLN A 34 -4.55 1.91 -4.95
CA GLN A 34 -5.87 2.31 -4.45
C GLN A 34 -5.99 2.05 -2.95
N TYR A 35 -5.59 0.88 -2.47
CA TYR A 35 -5.62 0.53 -1.04
C TYR A 35 -4.68 1.42 -0.23
N GLY A 36 -3.47 1.68 -0.73
CA GLY A 36 -2.51 2.58 -0.09
C GLY A 36 -3.04 4.00 0.08
N VAL A 37 -3.64 4.58 -0.97
CA VAL A 37 -4.24 5.92 -0.93
C VAL A 37 -5.44 5.97 0.03
N ALA A 38 -6.27 4.91 0.06
CA ALA A 38 -7.40 4.82 0.98
C ALA A 38 -6.95 4.81 2.44
N ALA A 39 -6.01 3.93 2.79
CA ALA A 39 -5.49 3.84 4.15
C ALA A 39 -4.78 5.13 4.60
N ALA A 40 -4.04 5.79 3.70
CA ALA A 40 -3.41 7.08 3.98
C ALA A 40 -4.45 8.19 4.21
N TYR A 41 -5.53 8.20 3.42
CA TYR A 41 -6.63 9.14 3.62
C TYR A 41 -7.28 8.98 5.00
N GLU A 42 -7.55 7.76 5.42
CA GLU A 42 -8.08 7.47 6.76
C GLU A 42 -7.11 7.87 7.86
N ALA A 43 -5.82 7.54 7.73
CA ALA A 43 -4.79 7.88 8.71
C ALA A 43 -4.62 9.40 8.88
N MET A 44 -4.59 10.16 7.78
CA MET A 44 -4.48 11.61 7.80
C MET A 44 -5.71 12.28 8.43
N ASN A 45 -6.92 11.81 8.08
CA ASN A 45 -8.15 12.29 8.70
C ASN A 45 -8.15 12.00 10.22
N GLN A 46 -7.73 10.81 10.62
CA GLN A 46 -7.65 10.44 12.04
C GLN A 46 -6.60 11.24 12.80
N ALA A 47 -5.47 11.54 12.15
CA ALA A 47 -4.41 12.38 12.73
C ALA A 47 -4.81 13.87 12.81
N GLY A 48 -5.79 14.31 12.04
CA GLY A 48 -6.18 15.72 11.95
C GLY A 48 -5.07 16.62 11.38
N LEU A 49 -4.18 16.06 10.54
CA LEU A 49 -3.15 16.84 9.85
C LEU A 49 -3.69 17.46 8.56
N VAL A 50 -3.48 18.77 8.43
CA VAL A 50 -3.87 19.58 7.28
C VAL A 50 -2.63 20.28 6.73
N SER A 51 -2.22 19.90 5.52
CA SER A 51 -1.00 20.41 4.89
C SER A 51 -1.22 21.62 4.00
N GLU A 52 -2.48 21.93 3.63
CA GLU A 52 -2.81 23.08 2.74
C GLU A 52 -4.23 23.58 3.04
N GLY A 53 -4.44 24.90 2.88
CA GLY A 53 -5.74 25.55 3.01
C GLY A 53 -6.12 25.92 4.44
N GLU A 54 -7.43 26.06 4.67
CA GLU A 54 -7.96 26.46 5.97
C GLU A 54 -7.65 25.38 7.02
N GLY A 55 -7.14 25.82 8.17
CA GLY A 55 -6.75 24.92 9.27
C GLY A 55 -5.38 24.24 9.07
N GLN A 56 -4.55 24.72 8.13
CA GLN A 56 -3.20 24.21 7.96
C GLN A 56 -2.44 24.17 9.29
N ASN A 57 -1.92 23.00 9.64
CA ASN A 57 -1.22 22.77 10.92
C ASN A 57 0.09 21.97 10.77
N ILE A 58 0.55 21.79 9.52
CA ILE A 58 1.88 21.29 9.18
C ILE A 58 2.41 22.02 7.94
N ASP A 59 3.72 22.28 7.91
CA ASP A 59 4.39 22.73 6.69
C ASP A 59 4.43 21.59 5.68
N PRO A 60 3.91 21.75 4.44
CA PRO A 60 3.97 20.73 3.40
C PRO A 60 5.39 20.22 3.13
N PHE A 61 6.42 21.06 3.25
CA PHE A 61 7.83 20.66 3.08
C PHE A 61 8.38 19.84 4.24
N ARG A 62 7.65 19.80 5.36
CA ARG A 62 7.96 19.01 6.55
C ARG A 62 7.08 17.77 6.70
N LEU A 63 6.14 17.54 5.74
CA LEU A 63 5.32 16.33 5.65
C LEU A 63 5.93 15.39 4.62
N GLY A 64 6.36 14.19 5.04
CA GLY A 64 6.90 13.15 4.17
C GLY A 64 5.95 11.97 3.95
N VAL A 65 6.32 11.09 3.01
CA VAL A 65 5.60 9.84 2.71
C VAL A 65 6.60 8.70 2.54
N TYR A 66 6.55 7.70 3.41
CA TYR A 66 7.38 6.50 3.36
C TYR A 66 6.46 5.29 3.24
N VAL A 67 6.09 4.95 2.02
CA VAL A 67 5.10 3.90 1.73
C VAL A 67 5.58 3.04 0.57
N GLY A 68 5.47 1.74 0.73
CA GLY A 68 5.90 0.80 -0.28
C GLY A 68 4.98 -0.39 -0.50
N SER A 69 5.27 -1.11 -1.57
CA SER A 69 4.67 -2.39 -1.93
C SER A 69 5.78 -3.40 -2.21
N GLY A 70 5.59 -4.64 -1.78
CA GLY A 70 6.55 -5.71 -2.02
C GLY A 70 6.65 -6.12 -3.50
N ILE A 71 5.56 -5.98 -4.26
CA ILE A 71 5.46 -6.44 -5.65
C ILE A 71 5.09 -5.29 -6.60
N GLY A 72 4.32 -4.30 -6.15
CA GLY A 72 3.80 -3.23 -6.99
C GLY A 72 2.58 -3.64 -7.82
N GLY A 73 2.40 -3.03 -9.00
CA GLY A 73 1.25 -3.18 -9.87
C GLY A 73 1.19 -4.53 -10.59
N PHE A 74 1.05 -5.60 -9.86
CA PHE A 74 1.13 -6.96 -10.37
C PHE A 74 -0.07 -7.34 -11.26
N GLU A 75 -1.26 -6.85 -10.94
CA GLU A 75 -2.45 -7.06 -11.78
C GLU A 75 -2.32 -6.34 -13.12
N ILE A 76 -1.85 -5.09 -13.09
CA ILE A 76 -1.57 -4.32 -14.32
C ILE A 76 -0.49 -5.00 -15.15
N GLN A 77 0.61 -5.42 -14.54
CA GLN A 77 1.68 -6.14 -15.24
C GLN A 77 1.15 -7.40 -15.93
N TYR A 78 0.38 -8.21 -15.22
CA TYR A 78 -0.23 -9.43 -15.76
C TYR A 78 -1.12 -9.13 -16.97
N ARG A 79 -2.00 -8.12 -16.84
CA ARG A 79 -2.92 -7.71 -17.90
C ARG A 79 -2.20 -7.16 -19.13
N GLU A 80 -1.23 -6.29 -18.95
CA GLU A 80 -0.49 -5.70 -20.07
C GLU A 80 0.42 -6.73 -20.76
N THR A 81 0.99 -7.69 -20.00
CA THR A 81 1.72 -8.82 -20.56
C THR A 81 0.82 -9.71 -21.42
N ALA A 82 -0.41 -9.99 -21.00
CA ALA A 82 -1.38 -10.75 -21.79
C ALA A 82 -1.67 -10.07 -23.13
N LYS A 83 -1.89 -8.75 -23.14
CA LYS A 83 -2.07 -7.99 -24.39
C LYS A 83 -0.86 -8.10 -25.33
N MET A 84 0.35 -8.04 -24.78
CA MET A 84 1.58 -8.16 -25.58
C MET A 84 1.75 -9.54 -26.20
N ILE A 85 1.25 -10.60 -25.54
CA ILE A 85 1.23 -11.97 -26.08
C ILE A 85 0.20 -12.09 -27.21
N GLU A 86 -0.98 -11.46 -27.05
CA GLU A 86 -2.05 -11.47 -28.04
C GLU A 86 -1.69 -10.64 -29.28
N ASP A 87 -1.06 -9.49 -29.08
CA ASP A 87 -0.60 -8.60 -30.17
C ASP A 87 0.85 -8.14 -29.93
N PRO A 88 1.83 -8.81 -30.55
CA PRO A 88 3.25 -8.47 -30.40
C PRO A 88 3.65 -7.09 -30.94
N THR A 89 2.75 -6.36 -31.62
CA THR A 89 3.03 -4.97 -32.06
C THR A 89 3.06 -4.00 -30.89
N GLY A 90 2.44 -4.38 -29.76
CA GLY A 90 2.39 -3.56 -28.56
C GLY A 90 1.48 -2.34 -28.64
N GLN A 91 0.70 -2.18 -29.72
CA GLN A 91 -0.16 -0.99 -29.93
C GLN A 91 -1.26 -0.81 -28.88
N TRP A 92 -1.62 -1.89 -28.18
CA TRP A 92 -2.67 -1.88 -27.14
C TRP A 92 -2.13 -1.75 -25.71
N ILE A 93 -0.81 -1.63 -25.54
CA ILE A 93 -0.21 -1.41 -24.23
C ILE A 93 -0.57 0.00 -23.73
N SER A 94 -1.00 0.08 -22.50
CA SER A 94 -1.35 1.37 -21.88
C SER A 94 -0.13 2.30 -21.81
N PRO A 95 -0.24 3.57 -22.22
CA PRO A 95 0.82 4.55 -22.03
C PRO A 95 1.11 4.84 -20.54
N LEU A 96 0.17 4.46 -19.66
CA LEU A 96 0.33 4.56 -18.22
C LEU A 96 0.87 3.26 -17.58
N PHE A 97 1.21 2.24 -18.39
CA PHE A 97 1.64 0.94 -17.87
C PHE A 97 2.77 1.08 -16.85
N ILE A 98 3.88 1.67 -17.24
CA ILE A 98 5.04 1.80 -16.35
C ILE A 98 4.73 2.66 -15.11
N PRO A 99 4.16 3.88 -15.23
CA PRO A 99 3.81 4.69 -14.07
C PRO A 99 2.86 4.03 -13.08
N THR A 100 1.98 3.12 -13.54
CA THR A 100 1.00 2.47 -12.64
C THR A 100 1.47 1.13 -12.10
N MET A 101 2.57 0.59 -12.64
CA MET A 101 3.15 -0.69 -12.23
C MET A 101 4.20 -0.56 -11.13
N ILE A 102 5.00 0.52 -11.15
CA ILE A 102 6.14 0.67 -10.23
C ILE A 102 5.69 0.77 -8.76
N SER A 103 6.44 0.15 -7.86
CA SER A 103 6.05 0.01 -6.44
C SER A 103 5.94 1.35 -5.70
N ASN A 104 6.78 2.32 -6.04
CA ASN A 104 6.83 3.63 -5.40
C ASN A 104 5.70 4.59 -5.81
N ILE A 105 4.87 4.21 -6.79
CA ILE A 105 3.79 5.09 -7.26
C ILE A 105 2.73 5.33 -6.19
N ALA A 106 2.51 4.38 -5.28
CA ALA A 106 1.60 4.56 -4.16
C ALA A 106 2.05 5.72 -3.27
N ALA A 107 3.34 5.79 -2.91
CA ALA A 107 3.90 6.91 -2.16
C ALA A 107 3.73 8.24 -2.91
N GLY A 108 3.98 8.26 -4.22
CA GLY A 108 3.79 9.43 -5.07
C GLY A 108 2.36 9.94 -5.07
N HIS A 109 1.37 9.06 -5.23
CA HIS A 109 -0.04 9.45 -5.21
C HIS A 109 -0.52 9.93 -3.83
N ILE A 110 -0.03 9.32 -2.76
CA ILE A 110 -0.29 9.78 -1.39
C ILE A 110 0.30 11.18 -1.19
N ALA A 111 1.53 11.42 -1.64
CA ALA A 111 2.19 12.71 -1.55
C ALA A 111 1.41 13.80 -2.31
N ILE A 112 0.97 13.52 -3.53
CA ILE A 112 0.15 14.45 -4.34
C ILE A 112 -1.18 14.73 -3.64
N LYS A 113 -1.88 13.71 -3.17
CA LYS A 113 -3.19 13.85 -2.52
C LYS A 113 -3.13 14.71 -1.26
N HIS A 114 -2.10 14.53 -0.46
CA HIS A 114 -1.93 15.22 0.82
C HIS A 114 -0.97 16.42 0.74
N GLN A 115 -0.60 16.86 -0.49
CA GLN A 115 0.33 17.98 -0.70
C GLN A 115 1.63 17.84 0.12
N ALA A 116 2.06 16.61 0.36
CA ALA A 116 3.31 16.33 1.06
C ALA A 116 4.49 16.61 0.11
N LYS A 117 5.30 17.60 0.46
CA LYS A 117 6.46 18.09 -0.32
C LYS A 117 7.80 17.77 0.35
N GLY A 118 7.76 17.06 1.48
CA GLY A 118 8.92 16.51 2.17
C GLY A 118 9.44 15.24 1.50
N PRO A 119 10.27 14.44 2.18
CA PRO A 119 10.81 13.21 1.62
C PRO A 119 9.71 12.23 1.20
N CYS A 120 9.84 11.69 -0.03
CA CYS A 120 8.90 10.68 -0.55
C CYS A 120 9.72 9.45 -0.99
N ILE A 121 9.62 8.37 -0.23
CA ILE A 121 10.48 7.19 -0.37
C ILE A 121 9.66 5.91 -0.33
N ASP A 122 10.09 4.92 -1.09
CA ASP A 122 9.66 3.52 -1.03
C ASP A 122 10.87 2.64 -0.76
N VAL A 123 10.90 2.00 0.40
CA VAL A 123 11.91 1.00 0.77
C VAL A 123 11.31 -0.38 0.56
N VAL A 124 11.69 -1.06 -0.51
CA VAL A 124 11.16 -2.39 -0.87
C VAL A 124 11.99 -3.48 -0.20
N THR A 125 11.36 -4.24 0.68
CA THR A 125 11.97 -5.38 1.41
C THR A 125 11.01 -6.57 1.47
N ALA A 126 10.31 -6.86 0.38
CA ALA A 126 9.32 -7.93 0.26
C ALA A 126 8.25 -7.81 1.37
N CYS A 127 7.95 -8.89 2.11
CA CYS A 127 6.94 -8.89 3.17
C CYS A 127 7.22 -7.89 4.32
N ALA A 128 8.46 -7.45 4.49
CA ALA A 128 8.88 -6.49 5.51
C ALA A 128 8.83 -5.02 5.05
N THR A 129 8.40 -4.75 3.82
CA THR A 129 8.39 -3.42 3.21
C THR A 129 7.70 -2.39 4.11
N SER A 130 6.50 -2.68 4.60
CA SER A 130 5.76 -1.75 5.48
C SER A 130 6.54 -1.45 6.76
N THR A 131 7.07 -2.47 7.43
CA THR A 131 7.85 -2.32 8.67
C THR A 131 9.11 -1.49 8.44
N ASN A 132 9.81 -1.71 7.34
CA ASN A 132 11.01 -0.93 7.01
C ASN A 132 10.68 0.54 6.70
N ASN A 133 9.61 0.80 5.95
CA ASN A 133 9.16 2.17 5.70
C ASN A 133 8.80 2.90 7.00
N ILE A 134 8.12 2.25 7.94
CA ILE A 134 7.84 2.81 9.27
C ILE A 134 9.15 3.10 10.04
N GLY A 135 10.11 2.17 10.02
CA GLY A 135 11.40 2.32 10.67
C GLY A 135 12.24 3.47 10.11
N GLU A 136 12.28 3.61 8.78
CA GLU A 136 12.98 4.72 8.12
C GLU A 136 12.25 6.06 8.33
N ALA A 137 10.92 6.07 8.38
CA ALA A 137 10.15 7.26 8.74
C ALA A 137 10.47 7.74 10.18
N PHE A 138 10.52 6.81 11.13
CA PHE A 138 10.95 7.09 12.49
C PHE A 138 12.35 7.72 12.54
N ARG A 139 13.31 7.15 11.80
CA ARG A 139 14.66 7.69 11.70
C ARG A 139 14.68 9.09 11.09
N ALA A 140 13.93 9.31 10.02
CA ALA A 140 13.87 10.59 9.34
C ALA A 140 13.33 11.70 10.27
N ILE A 141 12.27 11.45 11.03
CA ILE A 141 11.73 12.38 12.03
C ILE A 141 12.76 12.62 13.14
N ARG A 142 13.33 11.56 13.68
CA ARG A 142 14.33 11.65 14.76
C ARG A 142 15.56 12.46 14.36
N HIS A 143 15.94 12.46 13.07
CA HIS A 143 17.05 13.24 12.54
C HIS A 143 16.64 14.63 12.01
N GLY A 144 15.38 15.01 12.17
CA GLY A 144 14.86 16.32 11.80
C GLY A 144 14.65 16.53 10.30
N TYR A 145 14.53 15.46 9.49
CA TYR A 145 14.24 15.59 8.05
C TYR A 145 12.78 15.91 7.76
N ALA A 146 11.88 15.55 8.66
CA ALA A 146 10.45 15.85 8.58
C ALA A 146 9.86 16.04 9.97
N ASP A 147 8.72 16.73 10.08
CA ASP A 147 7.95 16.85 11.32
C ASP A 147 6.86 15.80 11.42
N ALA A 148 6.32 15.37 10.26
CA ALA A 148 5.43 14.22 10.19
C ALA A 148 5.67 13.41 8.90
N ILE A 149 5.41 12.10 8.98
CA ILE A 149 5.52 11.19 7.85
C ILE A 149 4.35 10.22 7.84
N ILE A 150 3.67 10.09 6.69
CA ILE A 150 2.73 9.01 6.42
C ILE A 150 3.57 7.77 6.09
N ALA A 151 3.49 6.73 6.89
CA ALA A 151 4.35 5.57 6.76
C ALA A 151 3.57 4.26 6.79
N GLY A 152 3.96 3.30 5.96
CA GLY A 152 3.30 2.00 5.92
C GLY A 152 3.56 1.22 4.64
N GLY A 153 2.59 0.41 4.25
CA GLY A 153 2.66 -0.37 3.03
C GLY A 153 1.30 -0.84 2.54
N CYS A 154 1.29 -1.30 1.30
CA CYS A 154 0.09 -1.76 0.61
C CYS A 154 0.43 -2.88 -0.37
N GLU A 155 -0.51 -3.83 -0.55
CA GLU A 155 -0.34 -4.95 -1.47
C GLU A 155 -1.67 -5.36 -2.11
N GLY A 156 -1.64 -5.70 -3.41
CA GLY A 156 -2.80 -6.13 -4.17
C GLY A 156 -2.45 -7.32 -5.09
N ALA A 157 -1.76 -8.34 -4.55
CA ALA A 157 -1.17 -9.40 -5.36
C ALA A 157 -2.00 -10.70 -5.41
N THR A 158 -3.23 -10.72 -4.88
CA THR A 158 -4.10 -11.92 -4.89
C THR A 158 -4.76 -12.15 -6.26
N ILE A 159 -3.93 -12.27 -7.28
CA ILE A 159 -4.32 -12.67 -8.65
C ILE A 159 -3.89 -14.11 -8.92
N PRO A 160 -4.46 -14.79 -9.95
CA PRO A 160 -4.13 -16.18 -10.24
C PRO A 160 -2.63 -16.46 -10.40
N LEU A 161 -1.89 -15.55 -11.05
CA LEU A 161 -0.43 -15.69 -11.22
C LEU A 161 0.32 -15.65 -9.88
N GLY A 162 -0.05 -14.72 -8.98
CA GLY A 162 0.54 -14.62 -7.64
C GLY A 162 0.26 -15.84 -6.79
N ILE A 163 -0.99 -16.31 -6.81
CA ILE A 163 -1.40 -17.54 -6.10
C ILE A 163 -0.63 -18.75 -6.64
N ALA A 164 -0.53 -18.89 -7.96
CA ALA A 164 0.21 -19.99 -8.59
C ALA A 164 1.70 -19.99 -8.20
N GLY A 165 2.35 -18.81 -8.22
CA GLY A 165 3.75 -18.65 -7.84
C GLY A 165 4.02 -19.12 -6.41
N PHE A 166 3.28 -18.61 -5.45
CA PHE A 166 3.45 -18.99 -4.04
C PHE A 166 2.98 -20.43 -3.75
N ALA A 167 1.96 -20.94 -4.46
CA ALA A 167 1.54 -22.33 -4.34
C ALA A 167 2.63 -23.30 -4.82
N ASN A 168 3.30 -23.01 -5.94
CA ASN A 168 4.40 -23.80 -6.47
C ASN A 168 5.64 -23.74 -5.56
N ALA A 169 5.86 -22.62 -4.88
CA ALA A 169 6.86 -22.49 -3.83
C ALA A 169 6.51 -23.28 -2.54
N LYS A 170 5.33 -23.92 -2.50
CA LYS A 170 4.79 -24.65 -1.32
C LYS A 170 4.63 -23.75 -0.09
N ALA A 171 4.44 -22.45 -0.29
CA ALA A 171 4.35 -21.48 0.79
C ALA A 171 2.91 -21.26 1.29
N LEU A 172 1.90 -21.62 0.47
CA LEU A 172 0.50 -21.37 0.78
C LEU A 172 -0.17 -22.56 1.49
N SER A 173 -1.08 -22.21 2.40
CA SER A 173 -2.00 -23.18 3.00
C SER A 173 -2.92 -23.80 1.94
N ARG A 174 -3.07 -25.11 1.99
CA ARG A 174 -3.99 -25.90 1.15
C ARG A 174 -5.28 -26.27 1.88
N ALA A 175 -5.54 -25.68 3.04
CA ALA A 175 -6.78 -25.91 3.77
C ALA A 175 -7.98 -25.48 2.90
N GLU A 176 -9.06 -26.26 2.96
CA GLU A 176 -10.31 -25.97 2.26
C GLU A 176 -11.28 -25.16 3.13
N ASP A 177 -11.17 -25.32 4.45
CA ASP A 177 -11.95 -24.57 5.42
C ASP A 177 -11.21 -23.29 5.83
N PRO A 178 -11.78 -22.07 5.59
CA PRO A 178 -11.17 -20.81 5.98
C PRO A 178 -10.79 -20.73 7.46
N LYS A 179 -11.52 -21.42 8.32
CA LYS A 179 -11.29 -21.46 9.77
C LYS A 179 -9.93 -22.06 10.14
N TYR A 180 -9.40 -22.94 9.30
CA TYR A 180 -8.13 -23.64 9.50
C TYR A 180 -7.06 -23.24 8.49
N ALA A 181 -7.31 -22.24 7.67
CA ALA A 181 -6.40 -21.83 6.59
C ALA A 181 -5.19 -21.04 7.10
N SER A 182 -5.39 -20.11 8.05
CA SER A 182 -4.32 -19.31 8.64
C SER A 182 -4.18 -19.65 10.12
N LEU A 183 -3.08 -20.34 10.46
CA LEU A 183 -2.82 -20.88 11.80
C LEU A 183 -1.43 -20.44 12.30
N PRO A 184 -1.21 -19.12 12.56
CA PRO A 184 0.10 -18.63 12.99
C PRO A 184 0.53 -19.30 14.31
N PHE A 185 1.80 -19.72 14.36
CA PHE A 185 2.43 -20.43 15.49
C PHE A 185 1.86 -21.82 15.84
N ASN A 186 0.83 -22.29 15.15
CA ASN A 186 0.24 -23.62 15.39
C ASN A 186 1.13 -24.73 14.82
N ALA A 187 1.21 -25.88 15.50
CA ALA A 187 1.98 -27.04 15.03
C ALA A 187 1.45 -27.61 13.70
N ASN A 188 0.15 -27.49 13.46
CA ASN A 188 -0.53 -28.00 12.26
C ASN A 188 -0.64 -26.98 11.12
N ARG A 189 0.07 -25.85 11.19
CA ARG A 189 0.06 -24.86 10.12
C ARG A 189 0.59 -25.44 8.80
N GLY A 190 -0.07 -25.14 7.69
CA GLY A 190 0.26 -25.66 6.35
C GLY A 190 0.78 -24.61 5.38
N GLY A 191 1.10 -23.42 5.82
CA GLY A 191 1.50 -22.28 4.99
C GLY A 191 0.68 -21.03 5.34
N PHE A 192 0.91 -19.93 4.60
CA PHE A 192 0.15 -18.70 4.80
C PHE A 192 -1.03 -18.60 3.82
N VAL A 193 -1.94 -17.67 4.08
CA VAL A 193 -3.03 -17.27 3.18
C VAL A 193 -2.67 -15.90 2.59
N MET A 194 -2.64 -15.79 1.26
CA MET A 194 -2.43 -14.50 0.61
C MET A 194 -3.57 -13.55 0.95
N GLY A 195 -3.24 -12.28 1.20
CA GLY A 195 -4.20 -11.22 1.46
C GLY A 195 -3.83 -9.94 0.74
N ASP A 196 -4.84 -9.22 0.25
CA ASP A 196 -4.72 -7.84 -0.20
C ASP A 196 -4.96 -6.91 0.99
N GLY A 197 -4.30 -5.76 1.01
CA GLY A 197 -4.53 -4.77 2.05
C GLY A 197 -3.56 -3.60 2.04
N ALA A 198 -3.82 -2.66 2.94
CA ALA A 198 -2.93 -1.56 3.26
C ALA A 198 -3.04 -1.20 4.74
N GLY A 199 -1.95 -0.72 5.31
CA GLY A 199 -1.90 -0.17 6.66
C GLY A 199 -0.99 1.05 6.71
N MET A 200 -1.51 2.15 7.27
CA MET A 200 -0.78 3.41 7.36
C MET A 200 -0.78 3.95 8.79
N LEU A 201 0.36 4.47 9.18
CA LEU A 201 0.54 5.25 10.38
C LEU A 201 0.92 6.68 10.00
N VAL A 202 0.50 7.64 10.81
CA VAL A 202 1.10 8.98 10.82
C VAL A 202 2.07 9.03 11.99
N LEU A 203 3.36 9.07 11.69
CA LEU A 203 4.41 9.34 12.66
C LEU A 203 4.65 10.84 12.69
N GLU A 204 4.78 11.42 13.89
CA GLU A 204 4.92 12.85 14.07
C GLU A 204 5.91 13.15 15.18
N GLU A 205 6.66 14.22 15.04
CA GLU A 205 7.54 14.73 16.08
C GLU A 205 6.73 15.09 17.34
N LEU A 206 7.19 14.68 18.49
CA LEU A 206 6.40 14.71 19.73
C LEU A 206 5.96 16.13 20.15
N GLU A 207 6.86 17.09 20.07
CA GLU A 207 6.54 18.47 20.49
C GLU A 207 5.64 19.16 19.46
N HIS A 208 5.79 18.83 18.16
CA HIS A 208 4.86 19.27 17.12
C HIS A 208 3.44 18.73 17.37
N ALA A 209 3.33 17.43 17.65
CA ALA A 209 2.05 16.79 17.98
C ALA A 209 1.38 17.40 19.22
N LYS A 210 2.14 17.63 20.29
CA LYS A 210 1.66 18.28 21.51
C LYS A 210 1.20 19.74 21.26
N ALA A 211 1.99 20.50 20.51
CA ALA A 211 1.71 21.92 20.24
C ALA A 211 0.36 22.12 19.51
N ARG A 212 -0.01 21.19 18.62
CA ARG A 212 -1.31 21.24 17.93
C ARG A 212 -2.45 20.49 18.65
N GLY A 213 -2.18 19.91 19.83
CA GLY A 213 -3.16 19.15 20.60
C GLY A 213 -3.56 17.82 19.96
N ALA A 214 -2.65 17.16 19.26
CA ALA A 214 -2.91 15.88 18.61
C ALA A 214 -3.26 14.78 19.63
N LYS A 215 -4.11 13.85 19.20
CA LYS A 215 -4.31 12.60 19.93
C LYS A 215 -3.14 11.67 19.67
N ILE A 216 -2.29 11.48 20.67
CA ILE A 216 -1.14 10.56 20.62
C ILE A 216 -1.60 9.18 21.08
N TYR A 217 -1.40 8.17 20.24
CA TYR A 217 -1.79 6.77 20.54
C TYR A 217 -0.66 6.00 21.22
N ALA A 218 0.58 6.28 20.84
CA ALA A 218 1.79 5.68 21.41
C ALA A 218 3.03 6.54 21.11
N GLU A 219 4.09 6.29 21.87
CA GLU A 219 5.44 6.80 21.68
C GLU A 219 6.42 5.64 21.44
#